data_9872d959da255581264c0ecf6754c6ef
#
_entry.id   9872d959da255581264c0ecf6754c6ef
#
_cell.length_a   1.000
_cell.length_b   1.000
_cell.length_c   1.000
_cell.angle_alpha   90.00
_cell.angle_beta   90.00
_cell.angle_gamma   90.00
#
_symmetry.space_group_name_H-M   'P 1'
#
loop_
_entity.id
_entity.type
_entity.pdbx_description
1 polymer ?
#
loop_
_entity_poly.entity_id
_entity_poly.type
_entity_poly.pdbx_seq_one_letter_code
_entity_poly.pdbx_strand_id
1 'polypeptide(L)'
;TDIYVKGNVVFNAHRAKQEARRQRKIYLCEGVTDVIAFDTAGISNAVCTLGTSCTNEQMRAIKKMSREVVFCYDGDNAGQHATMRGIQMALDIGCQVSVVENKTGKDPDEIVRQDGKEALLAMVSKPISWIEFALQYEESRTNMDSYLEKKAYVEKAQQYISRLQDDISKKYFTDLVSKKTGFEVSVQASVAPVDVKPSAIVRKVVPDGIAIAQEQILCMMLKYPSACRIYEDELGYLLDPKDQALAIRILNHVHKTGSCDPQVLMDECEEQELQNLLTSILSSDMYSMELDESVLRGMMNKVRYAYLLDEKKSLLEQMSSTLNPDTRAMLMRKYTSCLQKLRGYIHEEDH
;
A
#
# COMPACT_ATOMS: atom_id res chain seq x y z
N THR A 1 -1.88 -9.91 -25.42
CA THR A 1 -2.26 -11.12 -26.20
C THR A 1 -2.32 -12.30 -25.23
N ASP A 2 -3.06 -13.33 -25.55
CA ASP A 2 -3.22 -14.54 -24.70
C ASP A 2 -1.89 -15.25 -24.39
N ILE A 3 -0.86 -15.00 -25.18
CA ILE A 3 0.49 -15.57 -25.01
C ILE A 3 1.48 -14.63 -24.30
N TYR A 4 1.16 -13.35 -24.14
CA TYR A 4 2.05 -12.37 -23.50
C TYR A 4 1.28 -11.46 -22.56
N VAL A 5 1.40 -11.75 -21.26
CA VAL A 5 0.87 -10.92 -20.17
C VAL A 5 2.04 -10.21 -19.51
N LYS A 6 2.18 -8.91 -19.78
CA LYS A 6 3.31 -8.07 -19.33
C LYS A 6 3.56 -8.19 -17.82
N GLY A 7 2.49 -8.23 -17.00
CA GLY A 7 2.57 -8.35 -15.56
C GLY A 7 3.05 -9.71 -15.03
N ASN A 8 3.25 -10.72 -15.90
CA ASN A 8 3.76 -12.03 -15.50
C ASN A 8 5.22 -12.25 -15.97
N VAL A 9 5.76 -11.32 -16.77
CA VAL A 9 7.08 -11.48 -17.37
C VAL A 9 8.13 -10.71 -16.56
N VAL A 10 9.21 -11.39 -16.23
CA VAL A 10 10.43 -10.79 -15.65
C VAL A 10 11.50 -10.84 -16.73
N PHE A 11 11.97 -9.68 -17.16
CA PHE A 11 13.01 -9.57 -18.16
C PHE A 11 14.32 -10.18 -17.65
N ASN A 12 15.07 -10.83 -18.52
CA ASN A 12 16.35 -11.50 -18.26
C ASN A 12 16.29 -12.68 -17.27
N ALA A 13 15.10 -13.11 -16.82
CA ALA A 13 14.97 -14.18 -15.81
C ALA A 13 15.67 -15.48 -16.21
N HIS A 14 15.65 -15.84 -17.51
CA HIS A 14 16.24 -17.07 -18.01
C HIS A 14 17.79 -17.08 -17.89
N ARG A 15 18.46 -15.93 -18.10
CA ARG A 15 19.91 -15.78 -17.94
C ARG A 15 20.30 -15.58 -16.48
N ALA A 16 19.56 -14.74 -15.76
CA ALA A 16 19.88 -14.38 -14.38
C ALA A 16 19.74 -15.54 -13.39
N LYS A 17 18.85 -16.50 -13.65
CA LYS A 17 18.47 -17.55 -12.72
C LYS A 17 19.63 -18.37 -12.17
N GLN A 18 20.60 -18.77 -13.01
CA GLN A 18 21.71 -19.59 -12.57
C GLN A 18 22.61 -18.83 -11.63
N GLU A 19 22.99 -17.59 -11.99
CA GLU A 19 23.86 -16.74 -11.21
C GLU A 19 23.17 -16.26 -9.92
N ALA A 20 21.87 -15.92 -9.98
CA ALA A 20 21.09 -15.56 -8.81
C ALA A 20 21.06 -16.67 -7.75
N ARG A 21 20.96 -17.94 -8.18
CA ARG A 21 21.05 -19.10 -7.28
C ARG A 21 22.46 -19.28 -6.71
N ARG A 22 23.50 -19.08 -7.52
CA ARG A 22 24.90 -19.20 -7.10
C ARG A 22 25.28 -18.13 -6.07
N GLN A 23 24.88 -16.89 -6.33
CA GLN A 23 25.16 -15.75 -5.43
C GLN A 23 24.15 -15.63 -4.29
N ARG A 24 23.02 -16.37 -4.34
CA ARG A 24 21.90 -16.30 -3.41
C ARG A 24 21.23 -14.93 -3.34
N LYS A 25 21.44 -14.08 -4.34
CA LYS A 25 20.85 -12.76 -4.46
C LYS A 25 20.51 -12.42 -5.92
N ILE A 26 19.50 -11.59 -6.11
CA ILE A 26 19.09 -11.09 -7.41
C ILE A 26 18.91 -9.59 -7.34
N TYR A 27 19.42 -8.85 -8.33
CA TYR A 27 19.19 -7.42 -8.45
C TYR A 27 17.91 -7.17 -9.24
N LEU A 28 17.05 -6.34 -8.72
CA LEU A 28 15.81 -5.90 -9.38
C LEU A 28 15.98 -4.43 -9.77
N CYS A 29 16.11 -4.20 -11.07
CA CYS A 29 16.26 -2.89 -11.68
C CYS A 29 14.90 -2.37 -12.20
N GLU A 30 14.83 -1.10 -12.55
CA GLU A 30 13.63 -0.48 -13.07
C GLU A 30 13.42 -0.80 -14.56
N GLY A 31 14.46 -0.64 -15.38
CA GLY A 31 14.41 -0.76 -16.82
C GLY A 31 15.29 -1.85 -17.41
N VAL A 32 15.05 -2.10 -18.71
CA VAL A 32 15.84 -3.06 -19.53
C VAL A 32 17.27 -2.54 -19.73
N THR A 33 17.44 -1.23 -19.90
CA THR A 33 18.73 -0.57 -20.05
C THR A 33 19.60 -0.78 -18.83
N ASP A 34 19.03 -0.71 -17.63
CA ASP A 34 19.76 -0.95 -16.38
C ASP A 34 20.27 -2.38 -16.30
N VAL A 35 19.42 -3.36 -16.68
CA VAL A 35 19.84 -4.78 -16.71
C VAL A 35 20.99 -4.99 -17.69
N ILE A 36 21.00 -4.29 -18.84
CA ILE A 36 22.11 -4.33 -19.81
C ILE A 36 23.37 -3.69 -19.20
N ALA A 37 23.22 -2.58 -18.47
CA ALA A 37 24.34 -1.93 -17.77
C ALA A 37 24.97 -2.85 -16.71
N PHE A 38 24.12 -3.57 -15.94
CA PHE A 38 24.57 -4.60 -14.99
C PHE A 38 25.35 -5.72 -15.69
N ASP A 39 24.83 -6.26 -16.81
CA ASP A 39 25.51 -7.30 -17.60
C ASP A 39 26.87 -6.78 -18.13
N THR A 40 26.90 -5.53 -18.61
CA THR A 40 28.14 -4.85 -19.07
C THR A 40 29.16 -4.70 -17.95
N ALA A 41 28.71 -4.48 -16.73
CA ALA A 41 29.56 -4.42 -15.54
C ALA A 41 29.95 -5.80 -14.99
N GLY A 42 29.50 -6.90 -15.62
CA GLY A 42 29.80 -8.28 -15.22
C GLY A 42 28.84 -8.85 -14.17
N ILE A 43 27.71 -8.19 -13.93
CA ILE A 43 26.66 -8.64 -12.99
C ILE A 43 25.53 -9.26 -13.77
N SER A 44 25.50 -10.59 -13.90
CA SER A 44 24.54 -11.32 -14.73
C SER A 44 23.26 -11.75 -14.02
N ASN A 45 23.13 -11.49 -12.70
CA ASN A 45 21.95 -11.78 -11.89
C ASN A 45 21.02 -10.56 -11.69
N ALA A 46 20.96 -9.67 -12.68
CA ALA A 46 20.03 -8.56 -12.70
C ALA A 46 18.81 -8.86 -13.58
N VAL A 47 17.64 -8.41 -13.13
CA VAL A 47 16.35 -8.54 -13.83
C VAL A 47 15.58 -7.22 -13.70
N CYS A 48 14.57 -7.04 -14.58
CA CYS A 48 13.60 -5.95 -14.37
C CYS A 48 12.18 -6.39 -14.72
N THR A 49 11.21 -5.59 -14.29
CA THR A 49 9.82 -5.70 -14.69
C THR A 49 9.57 -4.80 -15.90
N LEU A 50 8.78 -5.29 -16.86
CA LEU A 50 8.51 -4.56 -18.11
C LEU A 50 7.37 -3.53 -17.94
N GLY A 51 7.40 -2.76 -16.87
CA GLY A 51 6.38 -1.78 -16.55
C GLY A 51 6.77 -0.96 -15.32
N THR A 52 5.98 0.06 -15.02
CA THR A 52 6.24 1.00 -13.94
C THR A 52 6.08 0.42 -12.53
N SER A 53 5.49 -0.76 -12.38
CA SER A 53 5.28 -1.40 -11.08
C SER A 53 5.45 -2.90 -11.15
N CYS A 54 6.17 -3.47 -10.19
CA CYS A 54 6.29 -4.91 -10.01
C CYS A 54 4.96 -5.51 -9.55
N THR A 55 4.53 -6.61 -10.17
CA THR A 55 3.34 -7.35 -9.75
C THR A 55 3.67 -8.44 -8.73
N ASN A 56 2.64 -8.95 -8.04
CA ASN A 56 2.80 -10.08 -7.11
C ASN A 56 3.30 -11.34 -7.84
N GLU A 57 2.86 -11.56 -9.08
CA GLU A 57 3.27 -12.69 -9.93
C GLU A 57 4.75 -12.58 -10.30
N GLN A 58 5.19 -11.39 -10.70
CA GLN A 58 6.60 -11.11 -11.01
C GLN A 58 7.48 -11.29 -9.75
N MET A 59 7.06 -10.76 -8.60
CA MET A 59 7.81 -10.92 -7.35
C MET A 59 7.89 -12.39 -6.90
N ARG A 60 6.82 -13.17 -7.07
CA ARG A 60 6.85 -14.62 -6.84
C ARG A 60 7.80 -15.34 -7.79
N ALA A 61 7.87 -14.93 -9.06
CA ALA A 61 8.82 -15.48 -10.03
C ALA A 61 10.27 -15.14 -9.62
N ILE A 62 10.54 -13.92 -9.17
CA ILE A 62 11.85 -13.47 -8.68
C ILE A 62 12.25 -14.30 -7.44
N LYS A 63 11.34 -14.48 -6.47
CA LYS A 63 11.58 -15.31 -5.27
C LYS A 63 11.98 -16.76 -5.59
N LYS A 64 11.47 -17.34 -6.69
CA LYS A 64 11.87 -18.69 -7.13
C LYS A 64 13.32 -18.75 -7.63
N MET A 65 13.90 -17.61 -7.99
CA MET A 65 15.30 -17.51 -8.45
C MET A 65 16.25 -17.26 -7.27
N SER A 66 15.87 -16.39 -6.34
CA SER A 66 16.62 -16.12 -5.11
C SER A 66 15.70 -15.68 -3.96
N ARG A 67 16.12 -15.97 -2.71
CA ARG A 67 15.43 -15.46 -1.51
C ARG A 67 15.80 -14.02 -1.18
N GLU A 68 16.99 -13.57 -1.56
CA GLU A 68 17.43 -12.20 -1.38
C GLU A 68 17.17 -11.41 -2.65
N VAL A 69 16.40 -10.33 -2.53
CA VAL A 69 16.11 -9.35 -3.59
C VAL A 69 16.78 -8.04 -3.22
N VAL A 70 17.66 -7.58 -4.09
CA VAL A 70 18.37 -6.30 -3.95
C VAL A 70 17.73 -5.31 -4.93
N PHE A 71 16.98 -4.35 -4.40
CA PHE A 71 16.39 -3.29 -5.22
C PHE A 71 17.45 -2.31 -5.68
N CYS A 72 17.46 -2.00 -6.96
CA CYS A 72 18.33 -1.00 -7.58
C CYS A 72 17.50 -0.17 -8.57
N TYR A 73 16.62 0.67 -8.03
CA TYR A 73 15.77 1.59 -8.77
C TYR A 73 16.38 2.98 -8.80
N ASP A 74 15.80 3.86 -9.60
CA ASP A 74 16.28 5.23 -9.71
C ASP A 74 16.19 5.98 -8.37
N GLY A 75 17.11 6.90 -8.16
CA GLY A 75 17.19 7.68 -6.90
C GLY A 75 16.16 8.82 -6.80
N ASP A 76 15.34 9.02 -7.82
CA ASP A 76 14.27 10.02 -7.82
C ASP A 76 13.06 9.64 -6.95
N ASN A 77 12.10 10.56 -6.82
CA ASN A 77 10.91 10.31 -6.01
C ASN A 77 10.09 9.11 -6.50
N ALA A 78 9.96 8.91 -7.81
CA ALA A 78 9.17 7.81 -8.38
C ALA A 78 9.83 6.46 -8.10
N GLY A 79 11.15 6.35 -8.32
CA GLY A 79 11.94 5.16 -8.02
C GLY A 79 11.96 4.82 -6.53
N GLN A 80 12.05 5.83 -5.64
CA GLN A 80 11.96 5.63 -4.19
C GLN A 80 10.58 5.09 -3.76
N HIS A 81 9.48 5.64 -4.31
CA HIS A 81 8.13 5.12 -4.07
C HIS A 81 7.97 3.69 -4.59
N ALA A 82 8.49 3.41 -5.79
CA ALA A 82 8.47 2.07 -6.37
C ALA A 82 9.28 1.08 -5.51
N THR A 83 10.43 1.50 -4.99
CA THR A 83 11.27 0.72 -4.07
C THR A 83 10.48 0.37 -2.80
N MET A 84 9.83 1.34 -2.14
CA MET A 84 9.02 1.09 -0.93
C MET A 84 7.89 0.08 -1.18
N ARG A 85 7.17 0.20 -2.30
CA ARG A 85 6.14 -0.78 -2.68
C ARG A 85 6.72 -2.17 -2.92
N GLY A 86 7.85 -2.23 -3.63
CA GLY A 86 8.56 -3.48 -3.91
C GLY A 86 9.06 -4.16 -2.63
N ILE A 87 9.63 -3.41 -1.69
CA ILE A 87 10.07 -3.89 -0.37
C ILE A 87 8.88 -4.55 0.35
N GLN A 88 7.74 -3.85 0.45
CA GLN A 88 6.56 -4.36 1.12
C GLN A 88 6.12 -5.70 0.51
N MET A 89 6.00 -5.76 -0.81
CA MET A 89 5.60 -6.95 -1.56
C MET A 89 6.59 -8.12 -1.36
N ALA A 90 7.89 -7.84 -1.39
CA ALA A 90 8.93 -8.86 -1.20
C ALA A 90 8.93 -9.43 0.23
N LEU A 91 8.78 -8.56 1.25
CA LEU A 91 8.68 -8.95 2.65
C LEU A 91 7.45 -9.81 2.92
N ASP A 92 6.28 -9.45 2.35
CA ASP A 92 5.01 -10.16 2.54
C ASP A 92 5.07 -11.60 2.04
N ILE A 93 5.88 -11.88 1.02
CA ILE A 93 6.11 -13.25 0.55
C ILE A 93 7.36 -13.90 1.19
N GLY A 94 8.01 -13.26 2.16
CA GLY A 94 9.13 -13.79 2.91
C GLY A 94 10.45 -13.81 2.15
N CYS A 95 10.74 -12.77 1.35
CA CYS A 95 12.07 -12.50 0.82
C CYS A 95 12.94 -11.77 1.86
N GLN A 96 14.24 -11.97 1.77
CA GLN A 96 15.21 -11.06 2.35
C GLN A 96 15.38 -9.88 1.39
N VAL A 97 15.44 -8.65 1.91
CA VAL A 97 15.43 -7.45 1.09
C VAL A 97 16.57 -6.51 1.49
N SER A 98 17.30 -6.08 0.47
CA SER A 98 18.32 -5.03 0.56
C SER A 98 18.05 -4.00 -0.53
N VAL A 99 18.59 -2.80 -0.38
CA VAL A 99 18.40 -1.70 -1.34
C VAL A 99 19.77 -1.10 -1.68
N VAL A 100 20.04 -0.91 -2.95
CA VAL A 100 21.19 -0.11 -3.41
C VAL A 100 20.80 1.36 -3.35
N GLU A 101 21.49 2.10 -2.50
CA GLU A 101 21.25 3.52 -2.31
C GLU A 101 21.85 4.31 -3.48
N ASN A 102 21.00 4.77 -4.38
CA ASN A 102 21.40 5.58 -5.51
C ASN A 102 21.25 7.07 -5.18
N LYS A 103 22.37 7.73 -4.87
CA LYS A 103 22.45 9.18 -4.56
C LYS A 103 22.91 10.03 -5.74
N THR A 104 23.12 9.42 -6.90
CA THR A 104 23.74 10.13 -8.04
C THR A 104 22.73 10.89 -8.87
N GLY A 105 21.45 10.57 -8.75
CA GLY A 105 20.38 11.09 -9.63
C GLY A 105 20.44 10.55 -11.06
N LYS A 106 21.37 9.60 -11.35
CA LYS A 106 21.53 8.92 -12.64
C LYS A 106 20.97 7.50 -12.53
N ASP A 107 20.44 6.98 -13.62
CA ASP A 107 20.11 5.56 -13.69
C ASP A 107 21.39 4.68 -13.85
N PRO A 108 21.30 3.36 -13.63
CA PRO A 108 22.47 2.47 -13.79
C PRO A 108 23.10 2.51 -15.18
N ASP A 109 22.34 2.71 -16.24
CA ASP A 109 22.85 2.81 -17.61
C ASP A 109 23.64 4.13 -17.79
N GLU A 110 23.14 5.23 -17.27
CA GLU A 110 23.85 6.51 -17.28
C GLU A 110 25.15 6.44 -16.49
N ILE A 111 25.14 5.78 -15.32
CA ILE A 111 26.36 5.59 -14.50
C ILE A 111 27.42 4.83 -15.30
N VAL A 112 27.04 3.70 -15.92
CA VAL A 112 28.02 2.92 -16.71
C VAL A 112 28.56 3.71 -17.90
N ARG A 113 27.70 4.47 -18.59
CA ARG A 113 28.10 5.25 -19.77
C ARG A 113 28.96 6.46 -19.42
N GLN A 114 28.70 7.15 -18.33
CA GLN A 114 29.36 8.40 -17.98
C GLN A 114 30.53 8.20 -17.01
N ASP A 115 30.37 7.33 -16.02
CA ASP A 115 31.28 7.17 -14.90
C ASP A 115 32.04 5.82 -14.94
N GLY A 116 31.66 4.92 -15.87
CA GLY A 116 32.27 3.61 -16.05
C GLY A 116 31.66 2.51 -15.19
N LYS A 117 31.96 1.27 -15.57
CA LYS A 117 31.42 0.07 -14.87
C LYS A 117 31.88 -0.05 -13.42
N GLU A 118 33.04 0.48 -13.10
CA GLU A 118 33.62 0.49 -11.74
C GLU A 118 32.76 1.32 -10.79
N ALA A 119 32.15 2.41 -11.28
CA ALA A 119 31.24 3.23 -10.49
C ALA A 119 29.95 2.46 -10.13
N LEU A 120 29.36 1.72 -11.07
CA LEU A 120 28.23 0.84 -10.80
C LEU A 120 28.60 -0.27 -9.81
N LEU A 121 29.74 -0.93 -9.99
CA LEU A 121 30.24 -1.97 -9.09
C LEU A 121 30.44 -1.43 -7.66
N ALA A 122 30.99 -0.24 -7.52
CA ALA A 122 31.16 0.42 -6.22
C ALA A 122 29.80 0.70 -5.56
N MET A 123 28.82 1.20 -6.31
CA MET A 123 27.47 1.49 -5.82
C MET A 123 26.77 0.23 -5.32
N VAL A 124 26.76 -0.85 -6.11
CA VAL A 124 26.06 -2.09 -5.73
C VAL A 124 26.79 -2.94 -4.69
N SER A 125 28.04 -2.60 -4.35
CA SER A 125 28.82 -3.33 -3.34
C SER A 125 28.37 -3.09 -1.92
N LYS A 126 27.62 -2.04 -1.64
CA LYS A 126 27.20 -1.60 -0.30
C LYS A 126 25.69 -1.37 -0.21
N PRO A 127 24.89 -2.43 -0.40
CA PRO A 127 23.45 -2.29 -0.20
C PRO A 127 23.15 -2.01 1.29
N ILE A 128 22.15 -1.21 1.54
CA ILE A 128 21.60 -0.99 2.88
C ILE A 128 20.43 -1.94 3.15
N SER A 129 20.09 -2.14 4.41
CA SER A 129 18.91 -2.92 4.79
C SER A 129 17.62 -2.21 4.37
N TRP A 130 16.58 -2.99 4.09
CA TRP A 130 15.27 -2.45 3.74
C TRP A 130 14.72 -1.48 4.81
N ILE A 131 14.96 -1.77 6.09
CA ILE A 131 14.48 -0.92 7.19
C ILE A 131 15.24 0.40 7.24
N GLU A 132 16.53 0.37 7.00
CA GLU A 132 17.35 1.58 6.93
C GLU A 132 16.86 2.49 5.80
N PHE A 133 16.61 1.92 4.62
CA PHE A 133 16.01 2.64 3.50
C PHE A 133 14.62 3.20 3.86
N ALA A 134 13.74 2.39 4.46
CA ALA A 134 12.39 2.80 4.83
C ALA A 134 12.40 3.97 5.84
N LEU A 135 13.28 3.93 6.84
CA LEU A 135 13.42 5.01 7.79
C LEU A 135 13.96 6.31 7.15
N GLN A 136 14.94 6.21 6.25
CA GLN A 136 15.45 7.36 5.50
C GLN A 136 14.38 7.95 4.58
N TYR A 137 13.61 7.09 3.92
CA TYR A 137 12.51 7.48 3.05
C TYR A 137 11.43 8.28 3.79
N GLU A 138 10.98 7.82 4.96
CA GLU A 138 10.00 8.53 5.77
C GLU A 138 10.60 9.83 6.37
N GLU A 139 11.85 9.78 6.82
CA GLU A 139 12.56 10.93 7.38
C GLU A 139 12.64 12.08 6.37
N SER A 140 12.98 11.79 5.12
CA SER A 140 13.13 12.80 4.06
C SER A 140 11.82 13.52 3.71
N ARG A 141 10.68 12.98 4.13
CA ARG A 141 9.32 13.49 3.88
C ARG A 141 8.65 14.06 5.13
N THR A 142 9.36 14.10 6.24
CA THR A 142 8.84 14.52 7.54
C THR A 142 9.52 15.81 7.95
N ASN A 143 8.73 16.82 8.31
CA ASN A 143 9.26 17.98 8.99
C ASN A 143 9.56 17.64 10.47
N MET A 144 10.85 17.41 10.76
CA MET A 144 11.30 17.03 12.11
C MET A 144 11.16 18.13 13.17
N ASP A 145 10.83 19.36 12.79
CA ASP A 145 10.52 20.45 13.71
C ASP A 145 9.04 20.46 14.12
N SER A 146 8.17 19.81 13.34
CA SER A 146 6.75 19.67 13.65
C SER A 146 6.51 18.49 14.58
N TYR A 147 5.94 18.74 15.77
CA TYR A 147 5.59 17.68 16.72
C TYR A 147 4.67 16.62 16.13
N LEU A 148 3.64 17.02 15.36
CA LEU A 148 2.67 16.09 14.79
C LEU A 148 3.28 15.20 13.72
N GLU A 149 4.09 15.78 12.82
CA GLU A 149 4.76 15.01 11.76
C GLU A 149 5.84 14.10 12.34
N LYS A 150 6.61 14.58 13.31
CA LYS A 150 7.59 13.77 14.04
C LYS A 150 6.93 12.58 14.75
N LYS A 151 5.76 12.79 15.37
CA LYS A 151 4.97 11.70 15.97
C LYS A 151 4.53 10.68 14.94
N ALA A 152 3.99 11.13 13.80
CA ALA A 152 3.58 10.24 12.69
C ALA A 152 4.77 9.44 12.14
N TYR A 153 5.95 10.05 12.01
CA TYR A 153 7.19 9.35 11.65
C TYR A 153 7.53 8.24 12.65
N VAL A 154 7.45 8.51 13.95
CA VAL A 154 7.73 7.50 14.99
C VAL A 154 6.74 6.33 14.90
N GLU A 155 5.46 6.60 14.70
CA GLU A 155 4.43 5.56 14.55
C GLU A 155 4.71 4.65 13.33
N LYS A 156 5.09 5.22 12.19
CA LYS A 156 5.52 4.46 11.01
C LYS A 156 6.80 3.66 11.26
N ALA A 157 7.80 4.29 11.87
CA ALA A 157 9.05 3.63 12.22
C ALA A 157 8.82 2.42 13.13
N GLN A 158 7.95 2.53 14.13
CA GLN A 158 7.56 1.41 14.99
C GLN A 158 6.91 0.26 14.21
N GLN A 159 6.06 0.56 13.21
CA GLN A 159 5.48 -0.46 12.33
C GLN A 159 6.56 -1.21 11.54
N TYR A 160 7.55 -0.50 10.98
CA TYR A 160 8.66 -1.14 10.28
C TYR A 160 9.54 -1.97 11.22
N ILE A 161 9.90 -1.43 12.39
CA ILE A 161 10.73 -2.12 13.38
C ILE A 161 10.03 -3.40 13.89
N SER A 162 8.70 -3.38 14.05
CA SER A 162 7.93 -4.55 14.48
C SER A 162 8.03 -5.75 13.52
N ARG A 163 8.33 -5.50 12.25
CA ARG A 163 8.51 -6.56 11.22
C ARG A 163 9.88 -7.22 11.24
N LEU A 164 10.84 -6.67 11.96
CA LEU A 164 12.14 -7.31 12.14
C LEU A 164 12.01 -8.59 12.97
N GLN A 165 12.80 -9.59 12.64
CA GLN A 165 12.70 -10.89 13.30
C GLN A 165 13.54 -10.97 14.57
N ASP A 166 14.66 -10.28 14.61
CA ASP A 166 15.62 -10.33 15.69
C ASP A 166 15.58 -9.12 16.63
N ASP A 167 15.80 -9.36 17.90
CA ASP A 167 15.68 -8.32 18.94
C ASP A 167 16.86 -7.33 18.92
N ILE A 168 18.02 -7.73 18.35
CA ILE A 168 19.19 -6.85 18.25
C ILE A 168 18.89 -5.75 17.25
N SER A 169 18.40 -6.11 16.06
CA SER A 169 17.98 -5.14 15.04
C SER A 169 16.83 -4.27 15.54
N LYS A 170 15.83 -4.85 16.20
CA LYS A 170 14.73 -4.07 16.79
C LYS A 170 15.26 -3.02 17.75
N LYS A 171 16.11 -3.39 18.67
CA LYS A 171 16.71 -2.47 19.64
C LYS A 171 17.53 -1.40 18.94
N TYR A 172 18.40 -1.77 18.02
CA TYR A 172 19.25 -0.84 17.29
C TYR A 172 18.43 0.26 16.58
N PHE A 173 17.41 -0.12 15.82
CA PHE A 173 16.58 0.83 15.09
C PHE A 173 15.66 1.63 16.01
N THR A 174 15.19 1.06 17.11
CA THR A 174 14.44 1.78 18.15
C THR A 174 15.30 2.89 18.78
N ASP A 175 16.53 2.57 19.16
CA ASP A 175 17.47 3.53 19.73
C ASP A 175 17.84 4.62 18.70
N LEU A 176 17.98 4.25 17.43
CA LEU A 176 18.24 5.18 16.32
C LEU A 176 17.10 6.18 16.16
N VAL A 177 15.85 5.71 16.11
CA VAL A 177 14.65 6.56 15.97
C VAL A 177 14.47 7.46 17.20
N SER A 178 14.68 6.91 18.40
CA SER A 178 14.62 7.69 19.65
C SER A 178 15.63 8.82 19.65
N LYS A 179 16.88 8.54 19.27
CA LYS A 179 17.95 9.54 19.19
C LYS A 179 17.65 10.65 18.19
N LYS A 180 17.09 10.29 17.02
CA LYS A 180 16.75 11.26 15.97
C LYS A 180 15.57 12.16 16.32
N THR A 181 14.56 11.60 16.97
CA THR A 181 13.31 12.30 17.24
C THR A 181 13.29 12.99 18.61
N GLY A 182 14.12 12.54 19.55
CA GLY A 182 14.07 12.95 20.94
C GLY A 182 12.88 12.36 21.71
N PHE A 183 12.12 11.44 21.12
CA PHE A 183 11.04 10.73 21.80
C PHE A 183 11.56 9.41 22.37
N GLU A 184 11.04 9.01 23.53
CA GLU A 184 11.28 7.69 24.08
C GLU A 184 10.43 6.69 23.29
N VAL A 185 11.07 5.96 22.36
CA VAL A 185 10.41 4.96 21.51
C VAL A 185 10.58 3.61 22.17
N SER A 186 9.47 2.93 22.48
CA SER A 186 9.49 1.53 22.91
C SER A 186 8.75 0.69 21.87
N VAL A 187 9.41 -0.32 21.33
CA VAL A 187 8.68 -1.40 20.65
C VAL A 187 8.29 -2.38 21.74
N GLN A 188 7.01 -2.51 22.03
CA GLN A 188 6.54 -3.54 22.93
C GLN A 188 7.09 -4.87 22.42
N ALA A 189 7.80 -5.60 23.28
CA ALA A 189 8.23 -6.95 22.95
C ALA A 189 6.98 -7.70 22.46
N SER A 190 7.03 -8.19 21.23
CA SER A 190 5.98 -9.06 20.73
C SER A 190 5.85 -10.17 21.76
N VAL A 191 4.68 -10.27 22.37
CA VAL A 191 4.28 -11.46 23.13
C VAL A 191 4.71 -12.64 22.26
N ALA A 192 5.41 -13.62 22.85
CA ALA A 192 5.96 -14.80 22.18
C ALA A 192 5.01 -15.30 21.09
N PRO A 193 5.51 -15.83 19.98
CA PRO A 193 4.65 -16.28 18.93
C PRO A 193 3.70 -17.32 19.52
N VAL A 194 2.49 -16.90 19.82
CA VAL A 194 1.37 -17.79 19.77
C VAL A 194 1.46 -18.34 18.36
N ASP A 195 1.47 -19.64 18.22
CA ASP A 195 1.47 -20.38 16.97
C ASP A 195 0.22 -19.93 16.17
N VAL A 196 0.29 -18.72 15.67
CA VAL A 196 -0.67 -18.16 14.74
C VAL A 196 -0.28 -18.81 13.43
N LYS A 197 -0.88 -19.98 13.16
CA LYS A 197 -1.17 -20.35 11.76
C LYS A 197 -1.40 -19.03 11.04
N PRO A 198 -0.76 -18.78 9.88
CA PRO A 198 -0.90 -17.50 9.20
C PRO A 198 -2.39 -17.20 9.22
N SER A 199 -2.80 -16.33 10.14
CA SER A 199 -4.09 -15.72 10.05
C SER A 199 -3.97 -15.00 8.74
N ALA A 200 -4.62 -15.60 7.74
CA ALA A 200 -4.99 -14.88 6.56
C ALA A 200 -5.24 -13.45 7.06
N ILE A 201 -4.54 -12.48 6.46
CA ILE A 201 -5.02 -11.11 6.48
C ILE A 201 -6.50 -11.30 6.26
N VAL A 202 -7.28 -11.09 7.30
CA VAL A 202 -8.72 -11.02 7.15
C VAL A 202 -8.85 -9.76 6.29
N ARG A 203 -8.73 -9.95 4.96
CA ARG A 203 -9.50 -9.13 4.06
C ARG A 203 -10.86 -9.18 4.72
N LYS A 204 -11.31 -8.07 5.31
CA LYS A 204 -12.72 -7.93 5.58
C LYS A 204 -13.35 -8.31 4.24
N VAL A 205 -13.89 -9.52 4.16
CA VAL A 205 -14.63 -9.94 2.98
C VAL A 205 -15.84 -9.06 3.07
N VAL A 206 -15.76 -7.92 2.38
CA VAL A 206 -16.91 -7.07 2.16
C VAL A 206 -17.87 -7.99 1.40
N PRO A 207 -19.03 -8.30 1.92
CA PRO A 207 -19.97 -9.17 1.21
C PRO A 207 -20.14 -8.66 -0.21
N ASP A 208 -20.21 -9.52 -1.21
CA ASP A 208 -20.22 -9.12 -2.64
C ASP A 208 -21.19 -7.95 -2.92
N GLY A 209 -22.36 -7.94 -2.28
CA GLY A 209 -23.35 -6.86 -2.43
C GLY A 209 -22.91 -5.48 -1.90
N ILE A 210 -21.98 -5.43 -0.94
CA ILE A 210 -21.45 -4.16 -0.38
C ILE A 210 -20.29 -3.65 -1.25
N ALA A 211 -19.44 -4.54 -1.75
CA ALA A 211 -18.41 -4.18 -2.72
C ALA A 211 -19.03 -3.57 -3.97
N ILE A 212 -20.07 -4.19 -4.51
CA ILE A 212 -20.87 -3.67 -5.63
C ILE A 212 -21.47 -2.30 -5.30
N ALA A 213 -22.03 -2.11 -4.09
CA ALA A 213 -22.60 -0.83 -3.70
C ALA A 213 -21.55 0.29 -3.64
N GLN A 214 -20.36 0.01 -3.12
CA GLN A 214 -19.25 0.99 -3.11
C GLN A 214 -18.77 1.34 -4.51
N GLU A 215 -18.61 0.35 -5.39
CA GLU A 215 -18.25 0.57 -6.78
C GLU A 215 -19.29 1.43 -7.52
N GLN A 216 -20.57 1.20 -7.30
CA GLN A 216 -21.66 1.99 -7.87
C GLN A 216 -21.65 3.44 -7.37
N ILE A 217 -21.40 3.66 -6.08
CA ILE A 217 -21.22 5.02 -5.53
C ILE A 217 -20.07 5.74 -6.24
N LEU A 218 -18.93 5.09 -6.39
CA LEU A 218 -17.77 5.66 -7.09
C LEU A 218 -18.07 5.96 -8.57
N CYS A 219 -18.78 5.06 -9.27
CA CYS A 219 -19.24 5.29 -10.66
C CYS A 219 -20.08 6.56 -10.76
N MET A 220 -21.03 6.75 -9.85
CA MET A 220 -21.89 7.94 -9.84
C MET A 220 -21.12 9.21 -9.50
N MET A 221 -20.20 9.16 -8.56
CA MET A 221 -19.32 10.29 -8.18
C MET A 221 -18.41 10.73 -9.33
N LEU A 222 -17.87 9.77 -10.13
CA LEU A 222 -17.03 10.09 -11.29
C LEU A 222 -17.79 10.81 -12.40
N LYS A 223 -19.09 10.54 -12.56
CA LYS A 223 -19.91 11.11 -13.64
C LYS A 223 -20.64 12.38 -13.23
N TYR A 224 -21.06 12.47 -11.98
CA TYR A 224 -22.01 13.47 -11.53
C TYR A 224 -21.51 14.25 -10.30
N PRO A 225 -21.18 15.54 -10.43
CA PRO A 225 -20.80 16.36 -9.27
C PRO A 225 -21.88 16.45 -8.20
N SER A 226 -23.15 16.27 -8.56
CA SER A 226 -24.26 16.19 -7.59
C SER A 226 -24.16 14.92 -6.71
N ALA A 227 -23.72 13.80 -7.26
CA ALA A 227 -23.48 12.58 -6.49
C ALA A 227 -22.36 12.76 -5.46
N CYS A 228 -21.31 13.54 -5.83
CA CYS A 228 -20.24 13.88 -4.89
C CYS A 228 -20.76 14.66 -3.68
N ARG A 229 -21.65 15.66 -3.90
CA ARG A 229 -22.25 16.43 -2.81
C ARG A 229 -23.12 15.55 -1.91
N ILE A 230 -24.00 14.73 -2.50
CA ILE A 230 -24.85 13.80 -1.73
C ILE A 230 -23.97 12.83 -0.91
N TYR A 231 -22.93 12.28 -1.49
CA TYR A 231 -21.99 11.42 -0.78
C TYR A 231 -21.31 12.13 0.39
N GLU A 232 -20.79 13.34 0.18
CA GLU A 232 -20.10 14.12 1.20
C GLU A 232 -21.03 14.51 2.35
N ASP A 233 -22.26 14.96 2.04
CA ASP A 233 -23.24 15.43 3.02
C ASP A 233 -23.87 14.25 3.81
N GLU A 234 -24.11 13.12 3.16
CA GLU A 234 -24.95 12.08 3.74
C GLU A 234 -24.17 10.85 4.19
N LEU A 235 -22.99 10.52 3.63
CA LEU A 235 -22.21 9.33 4.00
C LEU A 235 -20.77 9.65 4.42
N GLY A 236 -19.97 10.20 3.51
CA GLY A 236 -18.61 10.67 3.75
C GLY A 236 -17.53 9.59 3.92
N TYR A 237 -17.87 8.31 3.84
CA TYR A 237 -16.92 7.19 3.99
C TYR A 237 -17.32 5.98 3.18
N LEU A 238 -16.32 5.16 2.79
CA LEU A 238 -16.47 3.81 2.27
C LEU A 238 -15.72 2.82 3.14
N LEU A 239 -16.08 1.55 3.09
CA LEU A 239 -15.54 0.52 3.99
C LEU A 239 -14.23 -0.07 3.49
N ASP A 240 -14.06 -0.15 2.17
CA ASP A 240 -12.78 -0.55 1.58
C ASP A 240 -11.82 0.66 1.55
N PRO A 241 -10.60 0.53 2.08
CA PRO A 241 -9.63 1.64 2.11
C PRO A 241 -9.26 2.19 0.73
N LYS A 242 -9.32 1.38 -0.34
CA LYS A 242 -9.00 1.81 -1.71
C LYS A 242 -10.16 2.59 -2.31
N ASP A 243 -11.38 2.10 -2.10
CA ASP A 243 -12.59 2.80 -2.52
C ASP A 243 -12.68 4.16 -1.81
N GLN A 244 -12.37 4.20 -0.52
CA GLN A 244 -12.32 5.45 0.26
C GLN A 244 -11.24 6.40 -0.26
N ALA A 245 -10.05 5.92 -0.56
CA ALA A 245 -8.97 6.74 -1.10
C ALA A 245 -9.34 7.33 -2.46
N LEU A 246 -9.99 6.54 -3.33
CA LEU A 246 -10.47 7.02 -4.63
C LEU A 246 -11.60 8.03 -4.47
N ALA A 247 -12.56 7.82 -3.56
CA ALA A 247 -13.63 8.76 -3.26
C ALA A 247 -13.08 10.14 -2.83
N ILE A 248 -12.07 10.16 -1.97
CA ILE A 248 -11.41 11.40 -1.53
C ILE A 248 -10.74 12.12 -2.72
N ARG A 249 -10.09 11.39 -3.62
CA ARG A 249 -9.47 12.00 -4.81
C ARG A 249 -10.50 12.59 -5.76
N ILE A 250 -11.61 11.87 -5.99
CA ILE A 250 -12.73 12.37 -6.80
C ILE A 250 -13.28 13.66 -6.20
N LEU A 251 -13.55 13.69 -4.89
CA LEU A 251 -14.04 14.88 -4.20
C LEU A 251 -13.08 16.07 -4.35
N ASN A 252 -11.80 15.84 -4.08
CA ASN A 252 -10.77 16.90 -4.20
C ASN A 252 -10.67 17.43 -5.62
N HIS A 253 -10.80 16.57 -6.63
CA HIS A 253 -10.77 16.97 -8.03
C HIS A 253 -12.03 17.78 -8.38
N VAL A 254 -13.21 17.30 -8.01
CA VAL A 254 -14.49 18.01 -8.25
C VAL A 254 -14.54 19.36 -7.53
N HIS A 255 -14.03 19.47 -6.30
CA HIS A 255 -13.95 20.73 -5.58
C HIS A 255 -13.05 21.77 -6.27
N LYS A 256 -11.99 21.32 -6.97
CA LYS A 256 -11.06 22.21 -7.69
C LYS A 256 -11.60 22.63 -9.06
N THR A 257 -12.25 21.73 -9.79
CA THR A 257 -12.56 21.89 -11.21
C THR A 257 -14.04 22.06 -11.51
N GLY A 258 -14.91 21.70 -10.56
CA GLY A 258 -16.38 21.67 -10.70
C GLY A 258 -16.92 20.43 -11.42
N SER A 259 -16.06 19.59 -12.00
CA SER A 259 -16.43 18.33 -12.67
C SER A 259 -15.31 17.31 -12.49
N CYS A 260 -15.59 16.03 -12.76
CA CYS A 260 -14.55 15.00 -12.73
C CYS A 260 -14.22 14.58 -14.16
N ASP A 261 -12.96 14.79 -14.57
CA ASP A 261 -12.39 14.20 -15.78
C ASP A 261 -11.60 12.93 -15.39
N PRO A 262 -12.08 11.74 -15.79
CA PRO A 262 -11.39 10.50 -15.40
C PRO A 262 -9.96 10.37 -15.94
N GLN A 263 -9.63 11.02 -17.07
CA GLN A 263 -8.27 10.99 -17.62
C GLN A 263 -7.31 11.82 -16.76
N VAL A 264 -7.73 13.02 -16.40
CA VAL A 264 -6.95 13.90 -15.52
C VAL A 264 -6.81 13.26 -14.13
N LEU A 265 -7.89 12.67 -13.61
CA LEU A 265 -7.87 11.96 -12.34
C LEU A 265 -6.92 10.76 -12.39
N MET A 266 -6.83 10.05 -13.53
CA MET A 266 -5.90 8.94 -13.73
C MET A 266 -4.44 9.41 -13.63
N ASP A 267 -4.13 10.55 -14.24
CA ASP A 267 -2.78 11.16 -14.21
C ASP A 267 -2.43 11.68 -12.79
N GLU A 268 -3.43 12.18 -12.05
CA GLU A 268 -3.27 12.61 -10.66
C GLU A 268 -3.13 11.44 -9.66
N CYS A 269 -3.52 10.23 -10.05
CA CYS A 269 -3.39 9.04 -9.21
C CYS A 269 -1.99 8.44 -9.35
N GLU A 270 -1.11 8.71 -8.39
CA GLU A 270 0.24 8.14 -8.36
C GLU A 270 0.25 6.65 -7.97
N GLU A 271 -0.78 6.16 -7.30
CA GLU A 271 -0.89 4.80 -6.78
C GLU A 271 -1.48 3.86 -7.82
N GLN A 272 -0.72 2.85 -8.24
CA GLN A 272 -1.17 1.85 -9.22
C GLN A 272 -2.47 1.14 -8.83
N GLU A 273 -2.69 0.94 -7.54
CA GLU A 273 -3.91 0.30 -7.05
C GLU A 273 -5.15 1.16 -7.31
N LEU A 274 -5.03 2.48 -7.17
CA LEU A 274 -6.11 3.42 -7.48
C LEU A 274 -6.31 3.55 -8.99
N GLN A 275 -5.24 3.55 -9.78
CA GLN A 275 -5.33 3.53 -11.25
C GLN A 275 -6.02 2.25 -11.74
N ASN A 276 -5.69 1.09 -11.16
CA ASN A 276 -6.34 -0.18 -11.50
C ASN A 276 -7.82 -0.18 -11.10
N LEU A 277 -8.14 0.34 -9.91
CA LEU A 277 -9.52 0.48 -9.45
C LEU A 277 -10.30 1.42 -10.37
N LEU A 278 -9.75 2.59 -10.70
CA LEU A 278 -10.37 3.55 -11.61
C LEU A 278 -10.58 2.95 -13.01
N THR A 279 -9.59 2.22 -13.53
CA THR A 279 -9.70 1.51 -14.80
C THR A 279 -10.80 0.45 -14.76
N SER A 280 -10.90 -0.31 -13.67
CA SER A 280 -11.97 -1.30 -13.47
C SER A 280 -13.33 -0.66 -13.49
N ILE A 281 -13.50 0.43 -12.74
CA ILE A 281 -14.77 1.19 -12.68
C ILE A 281 -15.16 1.74 -14.06
N LEU A 282 -14.23 2.35 -14.79
CA LEU A 282 -14.48 2.92 -16.12
C LEU A 282 -14.81 1.84 -17.17
N SER A 283 -14.36 0.61 -16.96
CA SER A 283 -14.62 -0.55 -17.83
C SER A 283 -15.87 -1.31 -17.43
N SER A 284 -16.48 -1.00 -16.30
CA SER A 284 -17.67 -1.66 -15.76
C SER A 284 -18.93 -1.22 -16.50
N ASP A 285 -19.86 -2.15 -16.73
CA ASP A 285 -21.19 -1.85 -17.26
C ASP A 285 -21.96 -0.85 -16.35
N MET A 286 -21.61 -0.82 -15.06
CA MET A 286 -22.20 0.10 -14.10
C MET A 286 -21.83 1.56 -14.38
N TYR A 287 -20.70 1.84 -15.03
CA TYR A 287 -20.32 3.19 -15.43
C TYR A 287 -21.27 3.80 -16.48
N SER A 288 -22.04 3.00 -17.21
CA SER A 288 -23.06 3.46 -18.17
C SER A 288 -24.35 3.94 -17.51
N MET A 289 -24.59 3.64 -16.22
CA MET A 289 -25.83 3.99 -15.51
C MET A 289 -26.01 5.53 -15.40
N GLU A 290 -27.27 5.96 -15.48
CA GLU A 290 -27.66 7.35 -15.18
C GLU A 290 -27.81 7.55 -13.67
N LEU A 291 -27.65 8.80 -13.22
CA LEU A 291 -27.83 9.12 -11.80
C LEU A 291 -29.31 9.03 -11.42
N ASP A 292 -29.58 8.12 -10.53
CA ASP A 292 -30.83 8.08 -9.73
C ASP A 292 -30.42 8.29 -8.26
N GLU A 293 -30.85 9.42 -7.69
CA GLU A 293 -30.51 9.78 -6.30
C GLU A 293 -31.08 8.77 -5.29
N SER A 294 -32.22 8.15 -5.58
CA SER A 294 -32.83 7.14 -4.69
C SER A 294 -31.99 5.86 -4.67
N VAL A 295 -31.49 5.47 -5.83
CA VAL A 295 -30.54 4.34 -5.96
C VAL A 295 -29.23 4.65 -5.26
N LEU A 296 -28.67 5.86 -5.44
CA LEU A 296 -27.46 6.27 -4.74
C LEU A 296 -27.62 6.22 -3.22
N ARG A 297 -28.69 6.78 -2.68
CA ARG A 297 -29.00 6.71 -1.24
C ARG A 297 -29.21 5.28 -0.76
N GLY A 298 -29.85 4.42 -1.56
CA GLY A 298 -29.98 3.00 -1.27
C GLY A 298 -28.63 2.29 -1.14
N MET A 299 -27.66 2.58 -2.05
CA MET A 299 -26.31 2.04 -1.95
C MET A 299 -25.56 2.57 -0.72
N MET A 300 -25.68 3.87 -0.44
CA MET A 300 -25.10 4.50 0.76
C MET A 300 -25.69 3.91 2.05
N ASN A 301 -26.98 3.61 2.10
CA ASN A 301 -27.61 2.94 3.23
C ASN A 301 -27.07 1.52 3.45
N LYS A 302 -26.80 0.75 2.38
CA LYS A 302 -26.14 -0.56 2.49
C LYS A 302 -24.74 -0.44 3.12
N VAL A 303 -23.94 0.52 2.69
CA VAL A 303 -22.61 0.78 3.26
C VAL A 303 -22.72 1.17 4.73
N ARG A 304 -23.64 2.06 5.08
CA ARG A 304 -23.88 2.53 6.45
C ARG A 304 -24.36 1.39 7.36
N TYR A 305 -25.25 0.55 6.87
CA TYR A 305 -25.72 -0.63 7.61
C TYR A 305 -24.58 -1.61 7.91
N ALA A 306 -23.74 -1.89 6.92
CA ALA A 306 -22.58 -2.76 7.10
C ALA A 306 -21.56 -2.19 8.10
N TYR A 307 -21.32 -0.87 8.06
CA TYR A 307 -20.50 -0.18 9.05
C TYR A 307 -21.04 -0.38 10.47
N LEU A 308 -22.34 -0.19 10.67
CA LEU A 308 -22.97 -0.35 11.98
C LEU A 308 -22.92 -1.80 12.47
N LEU A 309 -23.00 -2.79 11.59
CA LEU A 309 -22.83 -4.20 11.97
C LEU A 309 -21.41 -4.50 12.44
N ASP A 310 -20.41 -3.94 11.79
CA ASP A 310 -19.00 -4.09 12.19
C ASP A 310 -18.70 -3.34 13.50
N GLU A 311 -19.22 -2.11 13.65
CA GLU A 311 -19.13 -1.34 14.90
C GLU A 311 -19.77 -2.10 16.07
N LYS A 312 -20.95 -2.66 15.87
CA LYS A 312 -21.63 -3.52 16.86
C LYS A 312 -20.75 -4.69 17.29
N LYS A 313 -20.13 -5.39 16.34
CA LYS A 313 -19.26 -6.52 16.62
C LYS A 313 -18.02 -6.08 17.42
N SER A 314 -17.37 -5.00 16.98
CA SER A 314 -16.19 -4.43 17.65
C SER A 314 -16.50 -3.98 19.08
N LEU A 315 -17.65 -3.34 19.31
CA LEU A 315 -18.09 -2.93 20.66
C LEU A 315 -18.33 -4.13 21.58
N LEU A 316 -18.91 -5.24 21.08
CA LEU A 316 -19.06 -6.48 21.84
C LEU A 316 -17.74 -7.09 22.24
N GLU A 317 -16.77 -7.15 21.32
CA GLU A 317 -15.43 -7.65 21.58
C GLU A 317 -14.70 -6.80 22.64
N GLN A 318 -14.77 -5.47 22.53
CA GLN A 318 -14.20 -4.55 23.51
C GLN A 318 -14.86 -4.67 24.89
N MET A 319 -16.19 -4.87 24.95
CA MET A 319 -16.91 -5.08 26.20
C MET A 319 -16.53 -6.40 26.87
N SER A 320 -16.23 -7.45 26.09
CA SER A 320 -15.83 -8.76 26.62
C SER A 320 -14.42 -8.76 27.17
N SER A 321 -13.54 -7.93 26.59
CA SER A 321 -12.12 -7.83 26.98
C SER A 321 -11.84 -6.83 28.11
N THR A 322 -12.78 -5.94 28.43
CA THR A 322 -12.61 -4.87 29.41
C THR A 322 -13.04 -5.30 30.81
N LEU A 323 -12.13 -5.20 31.78
CA LEU A 323 -12.39 -5.45 33.22
C LEU A 323 -12.81 -4.18 33.96
N ASN A 324 -12.61 -2.99 33.40
CA ASN A 324 -12.95 -1.70 34.03
C ASN A 324 -14.46 -1.43 33.93
N PRO A 325 -15.18 -1.27 35.06
CA PRO A 325 -16.63 -1.05 35.06
C PRO A 325 -17.06 0.24 34.34
N ASP A 326 -16.31 1.34 34.49
CA ASP A 326 -16.66 2.63 33.89
C ASP A 326 -16.51 2.59 32.36
N THR A 327 -15.42 1.99 31.88
CA THR A 327 -15.18 1.78 30.44
C THR A 327 -16.26 0.88 29.86
N ARG A 328 -16.66 -0.18 30.59
CA ARG A 328 -17.72 -1.09 30.16
C ARG A 328 -19.08 -0.39 30.08
N ALA A 329 -19.39 0.49 31.03
CA ALA A 329 -20.61 1.28 31.01
C ALA A 329 -20.65 2.26 29.82
N MET A 330 -19.51 2.89 29.49
CA MET A 330 -19.38 3.75 28.31
C MET A 330 -19.56 2.96 27.00
N LEU A 331 -18.95 1.80 26.87
CA LEU A 331 -19.09 0.91 25.69
C LEU A 331 -20.54 0.41 25.54
N MET A 332 -21.21 0.12 26.66
CA MET A 332 -22.63 -0.28 26.65
C MET A 332 -23.55 0.82 26.11
N ARG A 333 -23.29 2.08 26.46
CA ARG A 333 -24.04 3.23 25.88
C ARG A 333 -23.83 3.34 24.37
N LYS A 334 -22.59 3.20 23.89
CA LYS A 334 -22.28 3.19 22.45
C LYS A 334 -22.96 2.03 21.74
N TYR A 335 -22.94 0.84 22.33
CA TYR A 335 -23.59 -0.34 21.80
C TYR A 335 -25.09 -0.17 21.69
N THR A 336 -25.74 0.40 22.71
CA THR A 336 -27.18 0.68 22.70
C THR A 336 -27.54 1.70 21.61
N SER A 337 -26.72 2.75 21.43
CA SER A 337 -26.90 3.73 20.36
C SER A 337 -26.74 3.09 18.97
N CYS A 338 -25.75 2.21 18.80
CA CYS A 338 -25.54 1.48 17.56
C CYS A 338 -26.75 0.58 17.23
N LEU A 339 -27.30 -0.14 18.22
CA LEU A 339 -28.51 -0.94 18.06
C LEU A 339 -29.75 -0.12 17.66
N GLN A 340 -29.91 1.08 18.23
CA GLN A 340 -31.01 1.98 17.86
C GLN A 340 -30.91 2.42 16.40
N LYS A 341 -29.70 2.76 15.94
CA LYS A 341 -29.45 3.11 14.53
C LYS A 341 -29.75 1.92 13.60
N LEU A 342 -29.31 0.72 13.95
CA LEU A 342 -29.56 -0.50 13.15
C LEU A 342 -31.05 -0.81 13.02
N ARG A 343 -31.85 -0.58 14.06
CA ARG A 343 -33.30 -0.78 14.00
C ARG A 343 -34.02 0.14 13.01
N GLY A 344 -33.48 1.37 12.82
CA GLY A 344 -34.03 2.30 11.83
C GLY A 344 -33.92 1.77 10.38
N TYR A 345 -32.90 0.98 10.07
CA TYR A 345 -32.69 0.41 8.72
C TYR A 345 -33.56 -0.84 8.45
N ILE A 346 -33.96 -1.59 9.48
CA ILE A 346 -34.78 -2.80 9.31
C ILE A 346 -36.23 -2.45 8.93
N HIS A 347 -36.71 -1.26 9.29
CA HIS A 347 -38.07 -0.81 8.97
C HIS A 347 -38.19 -0.17 7.57
N GLU A 348 -37.08 0.14 6.89
CA GLU A 348 -37.12 0.70 5.53
C GLU A 348 -37.14 -0.39 4.43
N GLU A 349 -36.77 -1.64 4.74
CA GLU A 349 -36.83 -2.77 3.77
C GLU A 349 -38.22 -3.44 3.66
N ASP A 350 -39.18 -3.11 4.56
CA ASP A 350 -40.54 -3.67 4.56
C ASP A 350 -41.60 -2.74 3.90
N HIS A 351 -41.16 -1.70 3.21
CA HIS A 351 -41.98 -0.79 2.40
C HIS A 351 -41.38 -0.61 1.01
#